data_2442ed67dae6f5bc7b359dd24dd66fa5
#
_entry.id   2442ed67dae6f5bc7b359dd24dd66fa5
#
_cell.length_a   1.000
_cell.length_b   1.000
_cell.length_c   1.000
_cell.angle_alpha   90.00
_cell.angle_beta   90.00
_cell.angle_gamma   90.00
#
_symmetry.space_group_name_H-M   'P 1'
#
loop_
_entity.id
_entity.type
_entity.pdbx_description
1 polymer ?
#
loop_
_entity_poly.entity_id
_entity_poly.type
_entity_poly.pdbx_seq_one_letter_code
_entity_poly.pdbx_strand_id
1 'polypeptide(L)'
;METKTIDLFKYRGKDSSLFTGRPQGELARLELNLEKNDKAGNKIIFIIPKETSSFNPSFYLGLLYESIKHFGFDKFEEYYTFEIADEDPAIKKVLQTNLNDGKRNALNTILGKTGLSRFIKK
;
A
#
# COMPACT_ATOMS: atom_id res chain seq x y z
N MET A 1 7.85 13.39 -14.91
CA MET A 1 7.81 13.10 -13.47
C MET A 1 6.82 14.03 -12.80
N GLU A 2 5.80 13.46 -12.20
CA GLU A 2 4.70 14.21 -11.59
C GLU A 2 4.44 13.72 -10.19
N THR A 3 3.74 14.55 -9.41
CA THR A 3 3.20 14.12 -8.12
C THR A 3 1.68 14.11 -8.25
N LYS A 4 1.09 12.96 -7.94
CA LYS A 4 -0.36 12.77 -8.06
C LYS A 4 -0.94 12.45 -6.70
N THR A 5 -2.08 13.04 -6.38
CA THR A 5 -2.79 12.76 -5.14
C THR A 5 -4.05 11.99 -5.48
N ILE A 6 -4.22 10.82 -4.88
CA ILE A 6 -5.31 9.90 -5.22
C ILE A 6 -6.05 9.52 -3.95
N ASP A 7 -7.34 9.82 -3.91
CA ASP A 7 -8.21 9.40 -2.81
C ASP A 7 -8.64 7.96 -3.06
N LEU A 8 -8.45 7.09 -2.08
CA LEU A 8 -8.74 5.67 -2.24
C LEU A 8 -10.19 5.29 -1.90
N PHE A 9 -11.05 6.28 -1.64
CA PHE A 9 -12.42 6.00 -1.21
C PHE A 9 -13.14 4.98 -2.10
N LYS A 10 -12.95 5.09 -3.41
CA LYS A 10 -13.61 4.21 -4.38
C LYS A 10 -13.30 2.74 -4.14
N TYR A 11 -12.14 2.45 -3.58
CA TYR A 11 -11.69 1.07 -3.41
C TYR A 11 -11.95 0.51 -2.02
N ARG A 12 -12.52 1.31 -1.15
CA ARG A 12 -13.04 0.83 0.12
C ARG A 12 -14.37 0.14 -0.15
N GLY A 13 -14.63 -0.98 0.49
CA GLY A 13 -15.85 -1.71 0.24
C GLY A 13 -17.07 -0.81 0.35
N LYS A 14 -18.07 -1.03 -0.51
CA LYS A 14 -19.30 -0.23 -0.50
C LYS A 14 -19.97 -0.38 0.87
N ASP A 15 -20.35 0.75 1.45
CA ASP A 15 -20.96 0.81 2.78
C ASP A 15 -20.06 0.18 3.85
N SER A 16 -18.74 0.17 3.59
CA SER A 16 -17.77 -0.43 4.49
C SER A 16 -16.78 0.62 4.94
N SER A 17 -16.21 0.40 6.13
CA SER A 17 -15.12 1.23 6.63
C SER A 17 -13.76 0.54 6.42
N LEU A 18 -13.73 -0.54 5.64
CA LEU A 18 -12.55 -1.40 5.54
C LEU A 18 -11.98 -1.44 4.13
N PHE A 19 -10.66 -1.38 4.04
CA PHE A 19 -9.94 -1.78 2.83
C PHE A 19 -9.44 -3.19 3.07
N THR A 20 -9.98 -4.16 2.32
CA THR A 20 -9.61 -5.55 2.53
C THR A 20 -9.46 -6.29 1.21
N GLY A 21 -8.63 -7.35 1.25
CA GLY A 21 -8.52 -8.29 0.15
C GLY A 21 -7.43 -7.93 -0.84
N ARG A 22 -6.55 -8.90 -1.10
CA ARG A 22 -5.50 -8.72 -2.10
C ARG A 22 -6.08 -8.49 -3.50
N PRO A 23 -7.13 -9.23 -3.94
CA PRO A 23 -7.73 -8.96 -5.25
C PRO A 23 -8.26 -7.54 -5.39
N GLN A 24 -8.83 -6.96 -4.34
CA GLN A 24 -9.31 -5.59 -4.38
C GLN A 24 -8.15 -4.61 -4.51
N GLY A 25 -7.03 -4.87 -3.83
CA GLY A 25 -5.84 -4.05 -3.99
C GLY A 25 -5.28 -4.14 -5.40
N GLU A 26 -5.27 -5.34 -5.97
CA GLU A 26 -4.80 -5.54 -7.34
C GLU A 26 -5.69 -4.83 -8.35
N LEU A 27 -7.00 -4.84 -8.13
CA LEU A 27 -7.92 -4.11 -8.98
C LEU A 27 -7.64 -2.61 -8.92
N ALA A 28 -7.45 -2.07 -7.72
CA ALA A 28 -7.13 -0.65 -7.57
C ALA A 28 -5.84 -0.32 -8.30
N ARG A 29 -4.83 -1.16 -8.16
CA ARG A 29 -3.56 -0.97 -8.83
C ARG A 29 -3.73 -0.88 -10.35
N LEU A 30 -4.53 -1.78 -10.89
CA LEU A 30 -4.78 -1.83 -12.31
C LEU A 30 -5.53 -0.58 -12.80
N GLU A 31 -6.61 -0.22 -12.10
CA GLU A 31 -7.41 0.93 -12.51
C GLU A 31 -6.66 2.24 -12.39
N LEU A 32 -5.77 2.35 -11.42
CA LEU A 32 -4.98 3.55 -11.20
C LEU A 32 -3.71 3.59 -12.07
N ASN A 33 -3.47 2.54 -12.85
CA ASN A 33 -2.30 2.46 -13.72
C ASN A 33 -0.99 2.67 -12.97
N LEU A 34 -0.85 2.01 -11.81
CA LEU A 34 0.34 2.21 -11.00
C LEU A 34 1.60 1.70 -11.67
N GLU A 35 1.50 0.63 -12.47
CA GLU A 35 2.65 0.15 -13.20
C GLU A 35 3.21 1.22 -14.14
N LYS A 36 2.32 1.91 -14.86
CA LYS A 36 2.73 2.97 -15.77
C LYS A 36 3.33 4.14 -14.99
N ASN A 37 2.72 4.50 -13.87
CA ASN A 37 3.24 5.57 -13.03
C ASN A 37 4.61 5.22 -12.48
N ASP A 38 4.83 3.97 -12.10
CA ASP A 38 6.14 3.51 -11.62
C ASP A 38 7.20 3.68 -12.69
N LYS A 39 6.89 3.26 -13.90
CA LYS A 39 7.85 3.37 -15.01
C LYS A 39 8.16 4.82 -15.35
N ALA A 40 7.20 5.71 -15.15
CA ALA A 40 7.40 7.13 -15.41
C ALA A 40 8.11 7.85 -14.26
N GLY A 41 8.26 7.19 -13.10
CA GLY A 41 8.88 7.81 -11.93
C GLY A 41 7.99 8.83 -11.27
N ASN A 42 6.68 8.71 -11.41
CA ASN A 42 5.73 9.61 -10.77
C ASN A 42 5.64 9.32 -9.27
N LYS A 43 5.40 10.36 -8.49
CA LYS A 43 5.17 10.21 -7.06
C LYS A 43 3.69 10.20 -6.79
N ILE A 44 3.26 9.32 -5.91
CA ILE A 44 1.84 9.13 -5.60
C ILE A 44 1.61 9.38 -4.12
N ILE A 45 0.62 10.20 -3.82
CA ILE A 45 0.15 10.41 -2.45
C ILE A 45 -1.25 9.82 -2.39
N PHE A 46 -1.40 8.74 -1.61
CA PHE A 46 -2.71 8.14 -1.40
C PHE A 46 -3.38 8.75 -0.19
N ILE A 47 -4.64 9.10 -0.33
CA ILE A 47 -5.43 9.59 0.80
C ILE A 47 -6.31 8.45 1.28
N ILE A 48 -6.19 8.10 2.56
CA ILE A 48 -7.10 7.17 3.21
C ILE A 48 -8.24 8.02 3.75
N PRO A 49 -9.48 7.84 3.24
CA PRO A 49 -10.58 8.73 3.59
C PRO A 49 -11.01 8.60 5.05
N LYS A 50 -11.72 9.62 5.52
CA LYS A 50 -12.29 9.60 6.85
C LYS A 50 -13.23 8.42 7.00
N GLU A 51 -13.43 8.00 8.25
CA GLU A 51 -14.33 6.88 8.58
C GLU A 51 -13.81 5.54 8.07
N THR A 52 -12.52 5.44 7.86
CA THR A 52 -11.86 4.17 7.58
C THR A 52 -11.37 3.59 8.90
N SER A 53 -11.78 2.37 9.20
CA SER A 53 -11.38 1.72 10.45
C SER A 53 -10.22 0.74 10.28
N SER A 54 -9.93 0.31 9.06
CA SER A 54 -8.83 -0.64 8.84
C SER A 54 -8.36 -0.59 7.39
N PHE A 55 -7.04 -0.69 7.22
CA PHE A 55 -6.41 -0.81 5.92
C PHE A 55 -5.62 -2.12 5.97
N ASN A 56 -6.26 -3.19 5.54
CA ASN A 56 -5.72 -4.53 5.72
C ASN A 56 -4.42 -4.73 4.95
N PRO A 57 -3.41 -5.39 5.56
CA PRO A 57 -2.17 -5.67 4.85
C PRO A 57 -2.34 -6.42 3.53
N SER A 58 -3.38 -7.26 3.39
CA SER A 58 -3.60 -7.94 2.13
C SER A 58 -3.99 -6.96 1.02
N PHE A 59 -4.81 -5.94 1.34
CA PHE A 59 -5.12 -4.90 0.37
C PHE A 59 -3.84 -4.13 -0.01
N TYR A 60 -3.04 -3.79 1.00
CA TYR A 60 -1.78 -3.10 0.78
C TYR A 60 -0.89 -3.90 -0.18
N LEU A 61 -0.78 -5.22 0.03
CA LEU A 61 0.04 -6.05 -0.85
C LEU A 61 -0.47 -6.03 -2.28
N GLY A 62 -1.79 -6.16 -2.48
CA GLY A 62 -2.35 -6.11 -3.83
C GLY A 62 -2.06 -4.79 -4.51
N LEU A 63 -2.14 -3.70 -3.77
CA LEU A 63 -1.94 -2.36 -4.32
C LEU A 63 -0.48 -2.08 -4.63
N LEU A 64 0.45 -2.43 -3.75
CA LEU A 64 1.80 -1.89 -3.78
C LEU A 64 2.95 -2.88 -3.87
N TYR A 65 2.67 -4.18 -3.79
CA TYR A 65 3.74 -5.17 -3.82
C TYR A 65 4.65 -5.02 -5.04
N GLU A 66 4.06 -4.88 -6.22
CA GLU A 66 4.85 -4.76 -7.45
C GLU A 66 5.63 -3.44 -7.50
N SER A 67 5.08 -2.37 -6.93
CA SER A 67 5.80 -1.10 -6.87
C SER A 67 7.00 -1.18 -5.95
N ILE A 68 6.86 -1.88 -4.82
CA ILE A 68 7.99 -2.09 -3.92
C ILE A 68 9.09 -2.87 -4.62
N LYS A 69 8.73 -3.90 -5.40
CA LYS A 69 9.71 -4.64 -6.17
C LYS A 69 10.38 -3.77 -7.23
N HIS A 70 9.61 -2.87 -7.85
CA HIS A 70 10.12 -2.02 -8.91
C HIS A 70 11.18 -1.03 -8.39
N PHE A 71 10.88 -0.33 -7.30
CA PHE A 71 11.77 0.70 -6.77
C PHE A 71 12.80 0.16 -5.80
N GLY A 72 12.54 -0.96 -5.17
CA GLY A 72 13.34 -1.43 -4.06
C GLY A 72 12.81 -0.87 -2.75
N PHE A 73 13.01 -1.63 -1.69
CA PHE A 73 12.43 -1.30 -0.40
C PHE A 73 12.88 0.05 0.12
N ASP A 74 14.15 0.43 -0.14
CA ASP A 74 14.71 1.67 0.35
C ASP A 74 14.14 2.90 -0.36
N LYS A 75 13.90 2.80 -1.67
CA LYS A 75 13.46 3.95 -2.45
C LYS A 75 11.96 4.06 -2.59
N PHE A 76 11.24 2.99 -2.29
CA PHE A 76 9.81 2.97 -2.46
C PHE A 76 9.11 4.15 -1.78
N GLU A 77 9.55 4.51 -0.58
CA GLU A 77 8.91 5.57 0.19
C GLU A 77 9.13 6.96 -0.40
N GLU A 78 10.07 7.10 -1.32
CA GLU A 78 10.21 8.37 -2.03
C GLU A 78 9.10 8.56 -3.06
N TYR A 79 8.47 7.47 -3.51
CA TYR A 79 7.49 7.51 -4.57
C TYR A 79 6.07 7.29 -4.09
N TYR A 80 5.88 6.68 -2.94
CA TYR A 80 4.55 6.38 -2.41
C TYR A 80 4.44 6.82 -0.96
N THR A 81 3.49 7.69 -0.69
CA THR A 81 3.20 8.12 0.67
C THR A 81 1.69 8.05 0.90
N PHE A 82 1.30 8.03 2.17
CA PHE A 82 -0.10 7.98 2.56
C PHE A 82 -0.42 9.17 3.46
N GLU A 83 -1.61 9.76 3.23
CA GLU A 83 -2.17 10.75 4.12
C GLU A 83 -3.45 10.19 4.71
N ILE A 84 -3.57 10.20 6.01
CA ILE A 84 -4.76 9.72 6.69
C ILE A 84 -5.64 10.92 6.96
N ALA A 85 -6.82 10.96 6.30
CA ALA A 85 -7.70 12.12 6.39
C ALA A 85 -8.41 12.25 7.73
N ASP A 86 -8.61 11.12 8.44
CA ASP A 86 -9.25 11.16 9.74
C ASP A 86 -8.37 11.85 10.76
N GLU A 87 -8.94 12.74 11.55
CA GLU A 87 -8.17 13.50 12.52
C GLU A 87 -8.11 12.84 13.90
N ASP A 88 -8.87 11.79 14.12
CA ASP A 88 -8.88 11.06 15.39
C ASP A 88 -7.52 10.39 15.60
N PRO A 89 -6.80 10.72 16.68
CA PRO A 89 -5.47 10.13 16.90
C PRO A 89 -5.49 8.63 17.04
N ALA A 90 -6.54 8.05 17.60
CA ALA A 90 -6.62 6.59 17.75
C ALA A 90 -6.77 5.93 16.40
N ILE A 91 -7.59 6.51 15.52
CA ILE A 91 -7.77 6.00 14.16
C ILE A 91 -6.47 6.12 13.37
N LYS A 92 -5.80 7.27 13.46
CA LYS A 92 -4.53 7.46 12.76
C LYS A 92 -3.51 6.41 13.19
N LYS A 93 -3.45 6.11 14.48
CA LYS A 93 -2.50 5.14 14.99
C LYS A 93 -2.79 3.74 14.44
N VAL A 94 -4.05 3.34 14.42
CA VAL A 94 -4.45 2.05 13.89
C VAL A 94 -4.07 1.94 12.41
N LEU A 95 -4.41 2.96 11.62
CA LEU A 95 -4.13 2.93 10.20
C LEU A 95 -2.63 2.96 9.92
N GLN A 96 -1.87 3.73 10.69
CA GLN A 96 -0.41 3.75 10.52
C GLN A 96 0.18 2.38 10.81
N THR A 97 -0.32 1.70 11.84
CA THR A 97 0.12 0.34 12.16
C THR A 97 -0.21 -0.61 11.00
N ASN A 98 -1.41 -0.47 10.42
CA ASN A 98 -1.80 -1.29 9.26
C ASN A 98 -0.84 -1.09 8.09
N LEU A 99 -0.47 0.17 7.81
CA LEU A 99 0.45 0.46 6.72
C LEU A 99 1.83 -0.15 6.99
N ASN A 100 2.30 -0.04 8.23
CA ASN A 100 3.58 -0.62 8.59
C ASN A 100 3.57 -2.15 8.46
N ASP A 101 2.46 -2.78 8.84
CA ASP A 101 2.31 -4.23 8.71
C ASP A 101 2.30 -4.65 7.24
N GLY A 102 1.63 -3.86 6.39
CA GLY A 102 1.62 -4.14 4.95
C GLY A 102 3.02 -4.11 4.36
N LYS A 103 3.79 -3.09 4.73
CA LYS A 103 5.17 -2.97 4.27
C LYS A 103 6.02 -4.14 4.75
N ARG A 104 5.86 -4.53 6.01
CA ARG A 104 6.61 -5.67 6.55
C ARG A 104 6.25 -6.96 5.84
N ASN A 105 4.97 -7.17 5.56
CA ASN A 105 4.53 -8.37 4.83
C ASN A 105 5.11 -8.38 3.42
N ALA A 106 5.20 -7.23 2.76
CA ALA A 106 5.79 -7.14 1.45
C ALA A 106 7.27 -7.54 1.49
N LEU A 107 8.00 -7.03 2.49
CA LEU A 107 9.40 -7.37 2.64
C LEU A 107 9.59 -8.86 2.86
N ASN A 108 8.79 -9.45 3.73
CA ASN A 108 8.88 -10.88 4.02
C ASN A 108 8.60 -11.72 2.76
N THR A 109 7.63 -11.28 1.95
CA THR A 109 7.31 -11.99 0.72
C THR A 109 8.45 -11.90 -0.27
N ILE A 110 9.06 -10.72 -0.40
CA ILE A 110 10.19 -10.53 -1.30
C ILE A 110 11.36 -11.40 -0.88
N LEU A 111 11.69 -11.41 0.40
CA LEU A 111 12.78 -12.22 0.91
C LEU A 111 12.52 -13.71 0.67
N GLY A 112 11.27 -14.15 0.85
CA GLY A 112 10.91 -15.54 0.59
C GLY A 112 11.08 -15.90 -0.86
N LYS A 113 10.72 -14.99 -1.77
CA LYS A 113 10.84 -15.25 -3.20
C LYS A 113 12.29 -15.29 -3.67
N THR A 114 13.16 -14.53 -3.00
CA THR A 114 14.57 -14.54 -3.35
C THR A 114 15.33 -15.69 -2.72
N GLY A 115 14.68 -16.44 -1.85
CA GLY A 115 15.31 -17.57 -1.18
C GLY A 115 16.11 -17.21 0.05
N LEU A 116 16.24 -15.92 0.36
CA LEU A 116 17.05 -15.50 1.52
C LEU A 116 16.48 -16.02 2.84
N SER A 117 15.16 -16.09 2.94
CA SER A 117 14.54 -16.53 4.17
C SER A 117 14.88 -17.98 4.52
N ARG A 118 15.25 -18.78 3.53
CA ARG A 118 15.62 -20.17 3.78
C ARG A 118 16.91 -20.27 4.57
N PHE A 119 17.82 -19.35 4.36
CA PHE A 119 19.06 -19.34 5.12
C PHE A 119 18.85 -18.80 6.52
N ILE A 120 17.98 -17.82 6.64
CA ILE A 120 17.71 -17.19 7.93
C ILE A 120 16.96 -18.14 8.86
N LYS A 121 16.07 -18.94 8.33
CA LYS A 121 15.25 -19.83 9.13
C LYS A 121 16.00 -20.97 9.75
N LYS A 122 17.15 -21.20 9.27
CA LYS A 122 17.98 -22.26 9.86
C LYS A 122 18.59 -21.83 11.16
#